data_baf1bb458cab5be7061def95162a73ff
#
_entry.id   baf1bb458cab5be7061def95162a73ff
#
_cell.length_a   1.000
_cell.length_b   1.000
_cell.length_c   1.000
_cell.angle_alpha   90.00
_cell.angle_beta   90.00
_cell.angle_gamma   90.00
#
_symmetry.space_group_name_H-M   'P 1'
#
loop_
_entity.id
_entity.type
_entity.pdbx_description
1 polymer ?
#
loop_
_entity_poly.entity_id
_entity_poly.type
_entity_poly.pdbx_seq_one_letter_code
_entity_poly.pdbx_strand_id
1 'polypeptide(L)'
;MKKKVLSLLLAVVMTFSLAVTANAAEETAQDLDGDIVILHTNDVHGAISGYAKVAALKDAYEARGAYVLLMDAGDFIQGDPTVSTSEGATAVELMNLAGYDVASMGNHEFDYGYQNLKDLEADADFTIVDANVLYNGQVAFEDNVVFTAPDGTKIGVFGLDTPETATKAHPAKIQGVTFLAGDKMFDCAQDQVDALEAEGCEYIICLGHLGIDAESTGNRSIDLLEKVDGIDVFIDGHSHSTLEDVKAAAGGTGKVGDTLVTSTGTKLESVGVVTIDADGTITTATTPVADLTATDADVAARAAKIQAEIDKEYGTVFAKTEVALNGEKEPGNRTEETNLGDLICDALVWGAEREGTEVDAAVTNGGGIRASIAAGDITKKDINTVLPFGNTLSIVKVTGAELLEALEASTYCTPTSIGGFPQVSGIEFTVDTTKAYDQGEQYPGSTYYGPKSIQRVTIETVGGEPFDANATYTIATNDFMAAGGDTYYAFAAASVNYDLGLSMDEVVMDYITDELKGTVTEEAYGQPAGRITVDQGLAFTDVAATSPYYDGIEWAVDEGITNGTTATTFSPYQHCTR
;
A
#
# COMPACT_ATOMS: atom_id res chain seq x y z
N MET A 1 43.09 -13.28 -34.67
CA MET A 1 42.05 -12.29 -35.00
C MET A 1 40.67 -12.73 -34.49
N LYS A 2 40.53 -13.13 -33.22
CA LYS A 2 39.23 -13.51 -32.61
C LYS A 2 39.03 -12.91 -31.19
N LYS A 3 39.71 -11.81 -30.84
CA LYS A 3 39.60 -11.14 -29.53
C LYS A 3 39.25 -9.64 -29.62
N LYS A 4 38.84 -9.12 -30.77
CA LYS A 4 38.46 -7.70 -30.95
C LYS A 4 37.01 -7.49 -31.40
N VAL A 5 36.17 -8.53 -31.46
CA VAL A 5 34.74 -8.43 -31.84
C VAL A 5 33.83 -8.57 -30.62
N LEU A 6 34.34 -9.02 -29.46
CA LEU A 6 33.54 -9.18 -28.25
C LEU A 6 33.50 -7.92 -27.34
N SER A 7 34.26 -6.87 -27.69
CA SER A 7 34.29 -5.61 -26.95
C SER A 7 33.42 -4.50 -27.58
N LEU A 8 32.74 -4.77 -28.67
CA LEU A 8 31.87 -3.78 -29.34
C LEU A 8 30.38 -4.10 -29.18
N LEU A 9 30.02 -5.27 -28.62
CA LEU A 9 28.62 -5.63 -28.32
C LEU A 9 28.24 -5.40 -26.84
N LEU A 10 29.21 -5.06 -25.98
CA LEU A 10 28.92 -4.70 -24.56
C LEU A 10 28.86 -3.18 -24.31
N ALA A 11 29.04 -2.36 -25.35
CA ALA A 11 29.06 -0.90 -25.27
C ALA A 11 27.77 -0.23 -25.81
N VAL A 12 26.78 -1.00 -26.22
CA VAL A 12 25.50 -0.46 -26.75
C VAL A 12 24.31 -0.67 -25.78
N VAL A 13 24.51 -1.38 -24.67
CA VAL A 13 23.46 -1.61 -23.65
C VAL A 13 23.56 -0.65 -22.44
N MET A 14 24.52 0.29 -22.44
CA MET A 14 24.73 1.21 -21.30
C MET A 14 24.61 2.69 -21.69
N THR A 15 23.62 3.11 -22.46
CA THR A 15 23.34 4.53 -22.63
C THR A 15 21.89 4.81 -23.02
N PHE A 16 20.94 4.45 -22.20
CA PHE A 16 19.61 5.05 -22.21
C PHE A 16 19.07 5.29 -20.79
N SER A 17 19.89 5.89 -19.94
CA SER A 17 19.38 6.73 -18.86
C SER A 17 19.49 8.18 -19.34
N LEU A 18 18.53 8.63 -20.13
CA LEU A 18 18.35 10.04 -20.43
C LEU A 18 17.84 10.73 -19.16
N ALA A 19 18.78 11.12 -18.29
CA ALA A 19 18.51 12.22 -17.37
C ALA A 19 18.16 13.44 -18.24
N VAL A 20 16.91 13.86 -18.21
CA VAL A 20 16.50 15.17 -18.72
C VAL A 20 17.02 16.21 -17.73
N THR A 21 18.34 16.45 -17.74
CA THR A 21 18.90 17.64 -17.11
C THR A 21 18.64 18.78 -18.06
N ALA A 22 17.71 19.66 -17.70
CA ALA A 22 17.51 20.94 -18.37
C ALA A 22 18.76 21.81 -18.14
N ASN A 23 19.80 21.58 -18.93
CA ASN A 23 20.88 22.53 -19.15
C ASN A 23 20.80 22.93 -20.62
N ALA A 24 20.59 24.22 -20.85
CA ALA A 24 20.55 24.86 -22.15
C ALA A 24 21.84 24.62 -22.95
N ALA A 25 21.86 23.52 -23.67
CA ALA A 25 22.65 23.29 -24.85
C ALA A 25 21.65 22.72 -25.87
N GLU A 26 21.57 23.29 -27.06
CA GLU A 26 20.82 22.79 -28.19
C GLU A 26 21.32 21.38 -28.57
N GLU A 27 20.95 20.36 -27.79
CA GLU A 27 20.83 19.01 -28.31
C GLU A 27 19.46 18.96 -28.99
N THR A 28 19.48 18.64 -30.29
CA THR A 28 18.25 18.41 -31.08
C THR A 28 17.46 17.34 -30.33
N ALA A 29 16.37 17.76 -29.64
CA ALA A 29 15.47 16.84 -28.99
C ALA A 29 15.01 15.81 -30.05
N GLN A 30 15.08 14.52 -29.71
CA GLN A 30 14.62 13.46 -30.60
C GLN A 30 13.17 13.77 -30.99
N ASP A 31 12.90 13.78 -32.28
CA ASP A 31 11.55 13.89 -32.82
C ASP A 31 10.81 12.60 -32.47
N LEU A 32 9.64 12.70 -31.89
CA LEU A 32 8.77 11.60 -31.49
C LEU A 32 7.51 11.51 -32.37
N ASP A 33 7.57 12.11 -33.57
CA ASP A 33 6.46 12.05 -34.52
C ASP A 33 6.13 10.60 -34.89
N GLY A 34 4.91 10.17 -34.57
CA GLY A 34 4.44 8.80 -34.75
C GLY A 34 4.63 7.89 -33.54
N ASP A 35 5.32 8.33 -32.48
CA ASP A 35 5.41 7.56 -31.23
C ASP A 35 4.17 7.82 -30.34
N ILE A 36 3.73 6.79 -29.62
CA ILE A 36 2.72 6.89 -28.58
C ILE A 36 3.43 6.84 -27.23
N VAL A 37 3.21 7.82 -26.39
CA VAL A 37 3.78 7.90 -25.05
C VAL A 37 2.66 7.84 -24.02
N ILE A 38 2.73 6.87 -23.12
CA ILE A 38 1.82 6.74 -21.98
C ILE A 38 2.59 7.16 -20.74
N LEU A 39 2.19 8.28 -20.18
CA LEU A 39 2.61 8.69 -18.84
C LEU A 39 1.66 8.08 -17.84
N HIS A 40 2.19 7.53 -16.75
CA HIS A 40 1.31 6.93 -15.75
C HIS A 40 1.77 7.20 -14.32
N THR A 41 0.78 7.22 -13.44
CA THR A 41 0.94 7.33 -11.99
C THR A 41 0.09 6.25 -11.30
N ASN A 42 0.35 6.00 -10.04
CA ASN A 42 -0.41 5.13 -9.14
C ASN A 42 -0.11 5.51 -7.70
N ASP A 43 -1.02 5.20 -6.77
CA ASP A 43 -0.81 5.35 -5.32
C ASP A 43 -0.32 6.77 -4.94
N VAL A 44 -0.96 7.81 -5.51
CA VAL A 44 -0.55 9.21 -5.33
C VAL A 44 -0.74 9.68 -3.89
N HIS A 45 -1.77 9.19 -3.18
CA HIS A 45 -2.01 9.42 -1.75
C HIS A 45 -1.82 10.89 -1.30
N GLY A 46 -2.32 11.84 -2.10
CA GLY A 46 -2.31 13.26 -1.74
C GLY A 46 -0.98 13.99 -1.95
N ALA A 47 -0.02 13.43 -2.67
CA ALA A 47 1.23 14.10 -3.03
C ALA A 47 1.02 15.18 -4.12
N ILE A 48 0.12 16.14 -3.85
CA ILE A 48 -0.43 17.09 -4.83
C ILE A 48 0.60 17.97 -5.52
N SER A 49 1.76 18.21 -4.91
CA SER A 49 2.80 19.07 -5.49
C SER A 49 3.45 18.46 -6.75
N GLY A 50 3.32 17.16 -6.96
CA GLY A 50 3.85 16.45 -8.12
C GLY A 50 3.06 16.68 -9.40
N TYR A 51 1.75 16.91 -9.33
CA TYR A 51 0.88 17.04 -10.52
C TYR A 51 1.35 18.13 -11.50
N ALA A 52 1.87 19.25 -11.00
CA ALA A 52 2.39 20.31 -11.86
C ALA A 52 3.59 19.89 -12.70
N LYS A 53 4.40 18.97 -12.20
CA LYS A 53 5.55 18.42 -12.91
C LYS A 53 5.13 17.36 -13.93
N VAL A 54 4.12 16.56 -13.57
CA VAL A 54 3.50 15.57 -14.47
C VAL A 54 2.88 16.26 -15.67
N ALA A 55 2.10 17.32 -15.46
CA ALA A 55 1.50 18.13 -16.52
C ALA A 55 2.58 18.71 -17.47
N ALA A 56 3.63 19.32 -16.91
CA ALA A 56 4.73 19.87 -17.71
C ALA A 56 5.51 18.77 -18.47
N LEU A 57 5.57 17.55 -17.95
CA LEU A 57 6.19 16.42 -18.63
C LEU A 57 5.33 15.98 -19.83
N LYS A 58 3.99 15.93 -19.68
CA LYS A 58 3.04 15.68 -20.78
C LYS A 58 3.26 16.68 -21.91
N ASP A 59 3.24 17.98 -21.59
CA ASP A 59 3.48 19.05 -22.55
C ASP A 59 4.83 18.90 -23.28
N ALA A 60 5.88 18.49 -22.57
CA ALA A 60 7.21 18.31 -23.14
C ALA A 60 7.27 17.15 -24.15
N TYR A 61 6.54 16.08 -23.95
CA TYR A 61 6.44 14.97 -24.90
C TYR A 61 5.57 15.36 -26.11
N GLU A 62 4.43 16.03 -25.90
CA GLU A 62 3.56 16.53 -26.96
C GLU A 62 4.30 17.54 -27.86
N ALA A 63 5.09 18.45 -27.26
CA ALA A 63 5.90 19.43 -28.01
C ALA A 63 6.97 18.77 -28.90
N ARG A 64 7.30 17.49 -28.66
CA ARG A 64 8.23 16.70 -29.48
C ARG A 64 7.53 15.85 -30.54
N GLY A 65 6.19 15.95 -30.65
CA GLY A 65 5.38 15.29 -31.67
C GLY A 65 4.74 13.97 -31.23
N ALA A 66 4.96 13.49 -30.00
CA ALA A 66 4.34 12.28 -29.51
C ALA A 66 2.81 12.45 -29.33
N TYR A 67 2.06 11.37 -29.57
CA TYR A 67 0.70 11.25 -29.07
C TYR A 67 0.77 10.79 -27.61
N VAL A 68 0.35 11.64 -26.67
CA VAL A 68 0.53 11.40 -25.24
C VAL A 68 -0.81 11.09 -24.58
N LEU A 69 -0.85 10.03 -23.78
CA LEU A 69 -1.94 9.71 -22.86
C LEU A 69 -1.38 9.74 -21.43
N LEU A 70 -2.11 10.36 -20.51
CA LEU A 70 -1.78 10.42 -19.08
C LEU A 70 -2.81 9.62 -18.29
N MET A 71 -2.35 8.60 -17.56
CA MET A 71 -3.18 7.60 -16.90
C MET A 71 -2.86 7.46 -15.42
N ASP A 72 -3.83 7.01 -14.61
CA ASP A 72 -3.62 6.67 -13.20
C ASP A 72 -4.19 5.28 -12.87
N ALA A 73 -3.45 4.50 -12.09
CA ALA A 73 -3.85 3.15 -11.69
C ALA A 73 -4.38 3.08 -10.23
N GLY A 74 -5.06 4.13 -9.77
CA GLY A 74 -5.83 4.17 -8.52
C GLY A 74 -5.06 4.67 -7.29
N ASP A 75 -5.80 4.85 -6.19
CA ASP A 75 -5.35 5.39 -4.89
C ASP A 75 -4.90 6.85 -4.96
N PHE A 76 -5.69 7.72 -5.58
CA PHE A 76 -5.41 9.16 -5.70
C PHE A 76 -6.21 10.05 -4.73
N ILE A 77 -7.35 9.59 -4.16
CA ILE A 77 -8.24 10.45 -3.35
C ILE A 77 -7.95 10.44 -1.85
N GLN A 78 -7.14 9.51 -1.34
CA GLN A 78 -6.88 9.29 0.08
C GLN A 78 -5.39 9.50 0.39
N GLY A 79 -5.07 9.93 1.63
CA GLY A 79 -3.70 10.08 2.13
C GLY A 79 -3.48 11.37 2.89
N ASP A 80 -2.71 12.30 2.31
CA ASP A 80 -2.44 13.60 2.96
C ASP A 80 -3.73 14.43 3.14
N PRO A 81 -3.87 15.21 4.21
CA PRO A 81 -5.02 16.12 4.43
C PRO A 81 -5.37 17.03 3.24
N THR A 82 -4.45 17.28 2.32
CA THR A 82 -4.70 18.03 1.08
C THR A 82 -5.77 17.41 0.18
N VAL A 83 -6.00 16.11 0.29
CA VAL A 83 -7.04 15.40 -0.46
C VAL A 83 -8.10 14.77 0.45
N SER A 84 -7.71 14.21 1.61
CA SER A 84 -8.64 13.51 2.50
C SER A 84 -9.70 14.44 3.10
N THR A 85 -9.37 15.68 3.44
CA THR A 85 -10.33 16.66 3.98
C THR A 85 -11.41 17.09 2.99
N SER A 86 -11.19 16.88 1.70
CA SER A 86 -12.17 17.15 0.63
C SER A 86 -12.81 15.85 0.11
N GLU A 87 -12.57 14.70 0.79
CA GLU A 87 -13.04 13.39 0.36
C GLU A 87 -12.67 13.08 -1.10
N GLY A 88 -11.47 13.56 -1.54
CA GLY A 88 -10.92 13.35 -2.88
C GLY A 88 -11.19 14.46 -3.92
N ALA A 89 -12.08 15.42 -3.65
CA ALA A 89 -12.43 16.43 -4.65
C ALA A 89 -11.23 17.26 -5.13
N THR A 90 -10.28 17.58 -4.25
CA THR A 90 -9.05 18.30 -4.64
C THR A 90 -8.09 17.47 -5.50
N ALA A 91 -8.09 16.14 -5.34
CA ALA A 91 -7.31 15.26 -6.22
C ALA A 91 -7.87 15.30 -7.64
N VAL A 92 -9.19 15.07 -7.79
CA VAL A 92 -9.87 15.11 -9.09
C VAL A 92 -9.71 16.48 -9.77
N GLU A 93 -9.83 17.58 -9.03
CA GLU A 93 -9.59 18.93 -9.55
C GLU A 93 -8.16 19.08 -10.12
N LEU A 94 -7.14 18.59 -9.40
CA LEU A 94 -5.75 18.68 -9.86
C LEU A 94 -5.45 17.74 -11.02
N MET A 95 -6.06 16.56 -11.06
CA MET A 95 -5.95 15.63 -12.18
C MET A 95 -6.60 16.22 -13.45
N ASN A 96 -7.77 16.86 -13.33
CA ASN A 96 -8.39 17.60 -14.43
C ASN A 96 -7.46 18.69 -14.97
N LEU A 97 -6.88 19.51 -14.09
CA LEU A 97 -5.92 20.55 -14.46
C LEU A 97 -4.63 20.00 -15.07
N ALA A 98 -4.15 18.85 -14.61
CA ALA A 98 -2.95 18.20 -15.13
C ALA A 98 -3.21 17.48 -16.46
N GLY A 99 -4.46 17.35 -16.88
CA GLY A 99 -4.86 16.76 -18.15
C GLY A 99 -4.76 15.24 -18.16
N TYR A 100 -5.19 14.56 -17.09
CA TYR A 100 -5.37 13.10 -17.11
C TYR A 100 -6.44 12.74 -18.16
N ASP A 101 -6.24 11.60 -18.82
CA ASP A 101 -7.13 11.09 -19.87
C ASP A 101 -8.01 9.93 -19.36
N VAL A 102 -7.46 9.09 -18.48
CA VAL A 102 -8.16 7.94 -17.89
C VAL A 102 -7.54 7.55 -16.55
N ALA A 103 -8.37 7.05 -15.64
CA ALA A 103 -7.94 6.46 -14.37
C ALA A 103 -8.74 5.19 -14.07
N SER A 104 -8.12 4.23 -13.36
CA SER A 104 -8.83 3.14 -12.68
C SER A 104 -9.06 3.48 -11.22
N MET A 105 -9.80 2.61 -10.52
CA MET A 105 -10.01 2.68 -9.10
C MET A 105 -8.96 1.87 -8.36
N GLY A 106 -8.63 2.29 -7.13
CA GLY A 106 -7.99 1.47 -6.13
C GLY A 106 -8.89 1.30 -4.91
N ASN A 107 -8.41 0.58 -3.90
CA ASN A 107 -9.21 0.32 -2.71
C ASN A 107 -9.53 1.59 -1.91
N HIS A 108 -8.67 2.59 -1.96
CA HIS A 108 -8.86 3.84 -1.23
C HIS A 108 -9.84 4.82 -1.89
N GLU A 109 -10.24 4.60 -3.12
CA GLU A 109 -11.34 5.35 -3.72
C GLU A 109 -12.68 5.06 -3.02
N PHE A 110 -12.80 3.91 -2.33
CA PHE A 110 -14.00 3.53 -1.60
C PHE A 110 -14.05 4.01 -0.14
N ASP A 111 -12.98 4.65 0.37
CA ASP A 111 -12.87 5.08 1.78
C ASP A 111 -13.95 6.09 2.19
N TYR A 112 -14.39 6.94 1.25
CA TYR A 112 -15.47 7.92 1.50
C TYR A 112 -16.85 7.46 1.02
N GLY A 113 -16.93 6.22 0.50
CA GLY A 113 -18.15 5.55 0.11
C GLY A 113 -18.50 5.67 -1.37
N TYR A 114 -19.25 4.68 -1.84
CA TYR A 114 -19.62 4.55 -3.25
C TYR A 114 -20.32 5.79 -3.83
N GLN A 115 -21.19 6.48 -3.06
CA GLN A 115 -21.88 7.67 -3.58
C GLN A 115 -20.91 8.83 -3.78
N ASN A 116 -19.99 9.07 -2.83
CA ASN A 116 -18.94 10.07 -3.01
C ASN A 116 -18.11 9.80 -4.27
N LEU A 117 -17.76 8.53 -4.48
CA LEU A 117 -17.00 8.13 -5.67
C LEU A 117 -17.77 8.41 -6.97
N LYS A 118 -19.09 8.18 -7.00
CA LYS A 118 -19.93 8.53 -8.16
C LYS A 118 -20.06 10.06 -8.37
N ASP A 119 -20.01 10.84 -7.31
CA ASP A 119 -20.00 12.30 -7.40
C ASP A 119 -18.64 12.80 -7.95
N LEU A 120 -17.53 12.19 -7.51
CA LEU A 120 -16.19 12.46 -8.04
C LEU A 120 -16.03 12.07 -9.52
N GLU A 121 -16.60 10.92 -9.91
CA GLU A 121 -16.66 10.50 -11.33
C GLU A 121 -17.38 11.54 -12.20
N ALA A 122 -18.46 12.14 -11.69
CA ALA A 122 -19.21 13.18 -12.39
C ALA A 122 -18.44 14.51 -12.51
N ASP A 123 -17.49 14.78 -11.61
CA ASP A 123 -16.64 15.97 -11.59
C ASP A 123 -15.32 15.76 -12.36
N ALA A 124 -15.00 14.51 -12.75
CA ALA A 124 -13.81 14.19 -13.52
C ALA A 124 -13.95 14.57 -15.00
N ASP A 125 -12.95 15.24 -15.55
CA ASP A 125 -12.83 15.50 -16.99
C ASP A 125 -12.16 14.32 -17.74
N PHE A 126 -11.70 13.30 -17.01
CA PHE A 126 -11.12 12.05 -17.53
C PHE A 126 -12.08 10.87 -17.33
N THR A 127 -11.89 9.83 -18.12
CA THR A 127 -12.72 8.62 -17.98
C THR A 127 -12.26 7.78 -16.80
N ILE A 128 -13.18 7.32 -15.96
CA ILE A 128 -12.92 6.33 -14.91
C ILE A 128 -13.34 4.97 -15.44
N VAL A 129 -12.40 4.01 -15.49
CA VAL A 129 -12.63 2.64 -15.98
C VAL A 129 -12.43 1.63 -14.87
N ASP A 130 -13.40 0.70 -14.72
CA ASP A 130 -13.27 -0.45 -13.82
C ASP A 130 -14.25 -1.56 -14.19
N ALA A 131 -13.73 -2.69 -14.65
CA ALA A 131 -14.55 -3.78 -15.19
C ALA A 131 -15.01 -4.77 -14.13
N ASN A 132 -14.26 -4.94 -13.02
CA ASN A 132 -14.55 -5.98 -12.02
C ASN A 132 -15.30 -5.48 -10.78
N VAL A 133 -15.65 -4.19 -10.72
CA VAL A 133 -16.48 -3.60 -9.66
C VAL A 133 -17.94 -3.58 -10.06
N LEU A 134 -18.79 -4.20 -9.25
CA LEU A 134 -20.24 -4.30 -9.48
C LEU A 134 -21.00 -3.57 -8.37
N TYR A 135 -22.03 -2.79 -8.75
CA TYR A 135 -22.98 -2.23 -7.83
C TYR A 135 -24.36 -2.87 -8.03
N ASN A 136 -24.90 -3.53 -7.01
CA ASN A 136 -26.14 -4.31 -7.09
C ASN A 136 -26.14 -5.32 -8.27
N GLY A 137 -24.99 -5.90 -8.58
CA GLY A 137 -24.80 -6.90 -9.63
C GLY A 137 -24.72 -6.35 -11.06
N GLN A 138 -24.58 -5.04 -11.23
CA GLN A 138 -24.31 -4.39 -12.51
C GLN A 138 -22.92 -3.75 -12.47
N VAL A 139 -22.20 -3.68 -13.59
CA VAL A 139 -20.92 -2.97 -13.67
C VAL A 139 -21.11 -1.53 -13.20
N ALA A 140 -20.21 -1.07 -12.32
CA ALA A 140 -20.39 0.18 -11.58
C ALA A 140 -19.86 1.41 -12.32
N PHE A 141 -18.86 1.22 -13.19
CA PHE A 141 -18.15 2.26 -13.96
C PHE A 141 -18.11 1.88 -15.44
N GLU A 142 -17.49 2.72 -16.28
CA GLU A 142 -17.16 2.28 -17.64
C GLU A 142 -16.16 1.09 -17.53
N ASP A 143 -16.40 0.03 -18.27
CA ASP A 143 -15.53 -1.17 -18.21
C ASP A 143 -14.25 -0.99 -19.03
N ASN A 144 -14.31 -0.18 -20.12
CA ASN A 144 -13.14 0.16 -20.95
C ASN A 144 -13.37 1.47 -21.73
N VAL A 145 -12.30 1.98 -22.34
CA VAL A 145 -12.32 3.15 -23.25
C VAL A 145 -11.32 2.93 -24.39
N VAL A 146 -11.63 3.48 -25.57
CA VAL A 146 -10.75 3.42 -26.74
C VAL A 146 -10.28 4.82 -27.13
N PHE A 147 -8.98 5.01 -27.15
CA PHE A 147 -8.32 6.19 -27.70
C PHE A 147 -7.87 5.92 -29.13
N THR A 148 -7.83 6.98 -29.96
CA THR A 148 -7.38 6.86 -31.34
C THR A 148 -6.29 7.90 -31.60
N ALA A 149 -5.08 7.43 -31.89
CA ALA A 149 -3.95 8.29 -32.24
C ALA A 149 -4.18 8.97 -33.61
N PRO A 150 -3.44 10.05 -33.92
CA PRO A 150 -3.62 10.80 -35.17
C PRO A 150 -3.43 10.00 -36.47
N ASP A 151 -2.66 8.92 -36.42
CA ASP A 151 -2.44 8.01 -37.54
C ASP A 151 -3.56 6.95 -37.71
N GLY A 152 -4.48 6.88 -36.74
CA GLY A 152 -5.58 5.94 -36.71
C GLY A 152 -5.38 4.70 -35.83
N THR A 153 -4.20 4.56 -35.20
CA THR A 153 -3.89 3.50 -34.23
C THR A 153 -4.84 3.58 -33.04
N LYS A 154 -5.49 2.49 -32.70
CA LYS A 154 -6.41 2.40 -31.57
C LYS A 154 -5.74 1.80 -30.36
N ILE A 155 -5.88 2.45 -29.21
CA ILE A 155 -5.41 2.01 -27.91
C ILE A 155 -6.64 1.76 -27.03
N GLY A 156 -6.85 0.50 -26.63
CA GLY A 156 -7.89 0.11 -25.69
C GLY A 156 -7.34 0.15 -24.25
N VAL A 157 -8.13 0.69 -23.32
CA VAL A 157 -7.75 0.76 -21.92
C VAL A 157 -8.91 0.23 -21.08
N PHE A 158 -8.65 -0.67 -20.15
CA PHE A 158 -9.63 -1.13 -19.16
C PHE A 158 -9.04 -1.10 -17.74
N GLY A 159 -9.91 -1.05 -16.73
CA GLY A 159 -9.52 -0.95 -15.32
C GLY A 159 -9.86 -2.21 -14.53
N LEU A 160 -9.07 -2.49 -13.50
CA LEU A 160 -9.34 -3.53 -12.50
C LEU A 160 -8.95 -3.03 -11.10
N ASP A 161 -9.90 -3.10 -10.16
CA ASP A 161 -9.63 -2.87 -8.73
C ASP A 161 -9.33 -4.19 -8.01
N THR A 162 -8.53 -4.10 -6.96
CA THR A 162 -8.24 -5.26 -6.11
C THR A 162 -9.49 -5.76 -5.40
N PRO A 163 -9.78 -7.06 -5.43
CA PRO A 163 -10.90 -7.60 -4.67
C PRO A 163 -10.71 -7.50 -3.14
N GLU A 164 -9.52 -7.16 -2.67
CA GLU A 164 -9.26 -6.88 -1.26
C GLU A 164 -10.01 -5.63 -0.76
N THR A 165 -10.46 -4.75 -1.64
CA THR A 165 -11.32 -3.61 -1.34
C THR A 165 -12.54 -4.02 -0.51
N ALA A 166 -13.06 -5.24 -0.73
CA ALA A 166 -14.14 -5.81 0.08
C ALA A 166 -13.85 -5.86 1.60
N THR A 167 -12.57 -5.87 1.98
CA THR A 167 -12.12 -5.92 3.37
C THR A 167 -11.17 -4.78 3.76
N LYS A 168 -10.62 -4.07 2.78
CA LYS A 168 -9.76 -2.90 3.02
C LYS A 168 -10.55 -1.59 3.09
N ALA A 169 -11.75 -1.52 2.49
CA ALA A 169 -12.69 -0.43 2.70
C ALA A 169 -13.66 -0.75 3.85
N HIS A 170 -14.12 0.29 4.58
CA HIS A 170 -15.08 0.09 5.66
C HIS A 170 -16.40 -0.49 5.11
N PRO A 171 -16.95 -1.60 5.67
CA PRO A 171 -18.12 -2.27 5.12
C PRO A 171 -19.37 -1.39 4.95
N ALA A 172 -19.56 -0.38 5.79
CA ALA A 172 -20.67 0.58 5.64
C ALA A 172 -20.53 1.46 4.40
N LYS A 173 -19.33 1.67 3.89
CA LYS A 173 -19.02 2.53 2.73
C LYS A 173 -19.22 1.83 1.39
N ILE A 174 -19.18 0.50 1.37
CA ILE A 174 -19.28 -0.34 0.18
C ILE A 174 -20.57 -1.16 0.11
N GLN A 175 -21.64 -0.74 0.78
CA GLN A 175 -22.91 -1.44 0.74
C GLN A 175 -23.46 -1.56 -0.70
N GLY A 176 -23.71 -2.79 -1.14
CA GLY A 176 -24.17 -3.09 -2.50
C GLY A 176 -23.06 -3.19 -3.54
N VAL A 177 -21.81 -2.86 -3.18
CA VAL A 177 -20.63 -3.05 -4.04
C VAL A 177 -20.11 -4.49 -3.86
N THR A 178 -19.68 -5.10 -4.94
CA THR A 178 -19.00 -6.39 -4.96
C THR A 178 -17.86 -6.37 -5.95
N PHE A 179 -16.78 -7.04 -5.63
CA PHE A 179 -15.55 -7.11 -6.42
C PHE A 179 -15.39 -8.53 -6.94
N LEU A 180 -15.17 -8.69 -8.25
CA LEU A 180 -14.84 -10.00 -8.81
C LEU A 180 -13.41 -10.38 -8.41
N ALA A 181 -13.20 -11.63 -8.00
CA ALA A 181 -11.93 -12.13 -7.48
C ALA A 181 -11.54 -13.45 -8.16
N GLY A 182 -10.24 -13.76 -8.18
CA GLY A 182 -9.69 -14.99 -8.75
C GLY A 182 -10.15 -15.23 -10.18
N ASP A 183 -10.56 -16.45 -10.49
CA ASP A 183 -10.97 -16.85 -11.86
C ASP A 183 -12.04 -15.93 -12.46
N LYS A 184 -12.96 -15.36 -11.65
CA LYS A 184 -13.99 -14.45 -12.17
C LYS A 184 -13.42 -13.10 -12.59
N MET A 185 -12.42 -12.60 -11.89
CA MET A 185 -11.71 -11.38 -12.28
C MET A 185 -10.87 -11.65 -13.54
N PHE A 186 -10.25 -12.82 -13.61
CA PHE A 186 -9.47 -13.22 -14.80
C PHE A 186 -10.34 -13.39 -16.04
N ASP A 187 -11.50 -14.04 -15.90
CA ASP A 187 -12.49 -14.15 -16.98
C ASP A 187 -13.00 -12.75 -17.40
N CYS A 188 -13.27 -11.87 -16.45
CA CYS A 188 -13.68 -10.48 -16.73
C CYS A 188 -12.58 -9.72 -17.50
N ALA A 189 -11.32 -9.85 -17.11
CA ALA A 189 -10.20 -9.21 -17.81
C ALA A 189 -10.06 -9.75 -19.25
N GLN A 190 -10.19 -11.07 -19.45
CA GLN A 190 -10.16 -11.66 -20.80
C GLN A 190 -11.33 -11.17 -21.66
N ASP A 191 -12.53 -11.05 -21.08
CA ASP A 191 -13.71 -10.51 -21.79
C ASP A 191 -13.45 -9.06 -22.26
N GLN A 192 -12.71 -8.23 -21.49
CA GLN A 192 -12.33 -6.88 -21.90
C GLN A 192 -11.31 -6.91 -23.05
N VAL A 193 -10.30 -7.77 -22.96
CA VAL A 193 -9.32 -7.95 -24.05
C VAL A 193 -10.05 -8.35 -25.34
N ASP A 194 -10.88 -9.38 -25.29
CA ASP A 194 -11.63 -9.88 -26.47
C ASP A 194 -12.54 -8.78 -27.07
N ALA A 195 -13.15 -7.95 -26.22
CA ALA A 195 -14.00 -6.84 -26.67
C ALA A 195 -13.17 -5.75 -27.38
N LEU A 196 -12.03 -5.36 -26.80
CA LEU A 196 -11.15 -4.33 -27.37
C LEU A 196 -10.48 -4.82 -28.68
N GLU A 197 -10.07 -6.09 -28.76
CA GLU A 197 -9.60 -6.70 -30.00
C GLU A 197 -10.68 -6.67 -31.10
N ALA A 198 -11.94 -7.00 -30.73
CA ALA A 198 -13.07 -6.95 -31.66
C ALA A 198 -13.39 -5.52 -32.14
N GLU A 199 -13.09 -4.49 -31.35
CA GLU A 199 -13.15 -3.08 -31.75
C GLU A 199 -11.99 -2.64 -32.62
N GLY A 200 -10.97 -3.49 -32.79
CA GLY A 200 -9.79 -3.27 -33.61
C GLY A 200 -8.72 -2.44 -32.93
N CYS A 201 -8.60 -2.54 -31.60
CA CYS A 201 -7.45 -1.98 -30.88
C CYS A 201 -6.18 -2.72 -31.25
N GLU A 202 -5.11 -1.97 -31.51
CA GLU A 202 -3.78 -2.49 -31.81
C GLU A 202 -2.95 -2.71 -30.54
N TYR A 203 -3.24 -1.91 -29.51
CA TYR A 203 -2.63 -2.00 -28.19
C TYR A 203 -3.71 -2.04 -27.12
N ILE A 204 -3.53 -2.92 -26.13
CA ILE A 204 -4.45 -3.10 -25.00
C ILE A 204 -3.69 -2.89 -23.70
N ILE A 205 -4.17 -1.95 -22.90
CA ILE A 205 -3.58 -1.54 -21.63
C ILE A 205 -4.54 -1.86 -20.51
N CYS A 206 -4.05 -2.51 -19.47
CA CYS A 206 -4.77 -2.67 -18.22
C CYS A 206 -4.23 -1.67 -17.18
N LEU A 207 -5.13 -0.87 -16.60
CA LEU A 207 -4.88 -0.10 -15.40
C LEU A 207 -5.34 -0.97 -14.22
N GLY A 208 -4.42 -1.73 -13.61
CA GLY A 208 -4.76 -2.67 -12.57
C GLY A 208 -4.25 -2.19 -11.21
N HIS A 209 -5.15 -2.11 -10.24
CA HIS A 209 -4.78 -1.83 -8.85
C HIS A 209 -4.75 -3.14 -8.06
N LEU A 210 -3.85 -4.07 -8.44
CA LEU A 210 -3.81 -5.42 -7.90
C LEU A 210 -2.59 -5.71 -7.04
N GLY A 211 -1.47 -5.07 -7.34
CA GLY A 211 -0.19 -5.23 -6.66
C GLY A 211 0.47 -6.59 -6.85
N ILE A 212 1.63 -6.74 -6.18
CA ILE A 212 2.45 -7.97 -6.20
C ILE A 212 2.68 -8.56 -4.82
N ASP A 213 2.13 -7.96 -3.76
CA ASP A 213 2.35 -8.38 -2.38
C ASP A 213 1.86 -9.82 -2.11
N ALA A 214 2.53 -10.51 -1.19
CA ALA A 214 2.20 -11.90 -0.88
C ALA A 214 0.82 -12.06 -0.23
N GLU A 215 0.31 -11.02 0.46
CA GLU A 215 -1.04 -11.03 1.03
C GLU A 215 -2.12 -11.16 -0.04
N SER A 216 -1.88 -10.63 -1.24
CA SER A 216 -2.80 -10.63 -2.37
C SER A 216 -2.69 -11.90 -3.25
N THR A 217 -1.94 -12.92 -2.82
CA THR A 217 -1.71 -14.15 -3.62
C THR A 217 -3.03 -14.75 -4.13
N GLY A 218 -3.07 -14.99 -5.45
CA GLY A 218 -4.26 -15.46 -6.18
C GLY A 218 -5.10 -14.33 -6.81
N ASN A 219 -4.77 -13.06 -6.50
CA ASN A 219 -5.41 -11.88 -7.08
C ASN A 219 -4.39 -10.84 -7.59
N ARG A 220 -3.08 -11.11 -7.47
CA ARG A 220 -2.01 -10.19 -7.90
C ARG A 220 -2.01 -10.02 -9.42
N SER A 221 -1.44 -8.92 -9.88
CA SER A 221 -1.20 -8.67 -11.31
C SER A 221 -0.47 -9.83 -11.98
N ILE A 222 0.58 -10.37 -11.35
CA ILE A 222 1.33 -11.52 -11.87
C ILE A 222 0.50 -12.80 -11.94
N ASP A 223 -0.42 -13.04 -10.99
CA ASP A 223 -1.32 -14.21 -11.00
C ASP A 223 -2.35 -14.10 -12.13
N LEU A 224 -2.87 -12.90 -12.40
CA LEU A 224 -3.77 -12.61 -13.52
C LEU A 224 -3.07 -12.84 -14.85
N LEU A 225 -1.88 -12.28 -15.04
CA LEU A 225 -1.13 -12.35 -16.29
C LEU A 225 -0.60 -13.75 -16.64
N GLU A 226 -0.64 -14.69 -15.72
CA GLU A 226 -0.43 -16.12 -16.00
C GLU A 226 -1.65 -16.78 -16.65
N LYS A 227 -2.82 -16.11 -16.68
CA LYS A 227 -4.11 -16.64 -17.12
C LYS A 227 -4.75 -15.88 -18.27
N VAL A 228 -4.45 -14.58 -18.39
CA VAL A 228 -5.05 -13.66 -19.35
C VAL A 228 -4.03 -13.35 -20.42
N ASP A 229 -4.39 -13.57 -21.68
CA ASP A 229 -3.58 -13.29 -22.85
C ASP A 229 -4.07 -12.01 -23.55
N GLY A 230 -3.21 -11.32 -24.29
CA GLY A 230 -3.57 -10.21 -25.18
C GLY A 230 -3.48 -8.81 -24.55
N ILE A 231 -3.00 -8.69 -23.30
CA ILE A 231 -2.63 -7.40 -22.71
C ILE A 231 -1.20 -7.06 -23.12
N ASP A 232 -0.96 -5.88 -23.71
CA ASP A 232 0.37 -5.42 -24.08
C ASP A 232 1.12 -4.79 -22.90
N VAL A 233 0.41 -3.97 -22.09
CA VAL A 233 0.96 -3.26 -20.93
C VAL A 233 0.02 -3.38 -19.76
N PHE A 234 0.54 -3.76 -18.61
CA PHE A 234 -0.15 -3.73 -17.32
C PHE A 234 0.50 -2.65 -16.44
N ILE A 235 -0.26 -1.62 -16.10
CA ILE A 235 0.14 -0.55 -15.18
C ILE A 235 -0.45 -0.89 -13.82
N ASP A 236 0.41 -1.21 -12.84
CA ASP A 236 0.02 -1.76 -11.54
C ASP A 236 0.12 -0.71 -10.41
N GLY A 237 -0.72 -0.87 -9.40
CA GLY A 237 -0.75 -0.09 -8.17
C GLY A 237 -0.85 -0.98 -6.93
N HIS A 238 -1.44 -0.47 -5.81
CA HIS A 238 -1.79 -1.16 -4.58
C HIS A 238 -0.62 -1.52 -3.65
N SER A 239 0.39 -2.21 -4.16
CA SER A 239 1.54 -2.66 -3.34
C SER A 239 2.59 -1.58 -3.11
N HIS A 240 2.45 -0.39 -3.71
CA HIS A 240 3.43 0.71 -3.72
C HIS A 240 4.79 0.27 -4.31
N SER A 241 4.77 -0.73 -5.17
CA SER A 241 5.98 -1.32 -5.75
C SER A 241 6.60 -0.42 -6.80
N THR A 242 7.93 -0.38 -6.82
CA THR A 242 8.69 0.33 -7.86
C THR A 242 8.75 -0.49 -9.15
N LEU A 243 9.17 0.15 -10.25
CA LEU A 243 9.43 -0.57 -11.51
C LEU A 243 10.42 -1.74 -11.33
N GLU A 244 11.42 -1.60 -10.46
CA GLU A 244 12.38 -2.68 -10.22
C GLU A 244 11.76 -3.83 -9.43
N ASP A 245 10.83 -3.55 -8.49
CA ASP A 245 10.12 -4.58 -7.73
C ASP A 245 9.21 -5.40 -8.63
N VAL A 246 8.41 -4.76 -9.49
CA VAL A 246 7.54 -5.49 -10.45
C VAL A 246 8.37 -6.25 -11.49
N LYS A 247 9.53 -5.72 -11.92
CA LYS A 247 10.46 -6.48 -12.77
C LYS A 247 11.00 -7.72 -12.06
N ALA A 248 11.35 -7.61 -10.78
CA ALA A 248 11.82 -8.75 -9.99
C ALA A 248 10.73 -9.81 -9.85
N ALA A 249 9.49 -9.42 -9.53
CA ALA A 249 8.34 -10.30 -9.45
C ALA A 249 8.03 -11.00 -10.78
N ALA A 250 8.22 -10.31 -11.91
CA ALA A 250 8.10 -10.86 -13.27
C ALA A 250 9.36 -11.63 -13.73
N GLY A 251 10.15 -12.19 -12.82
CA GLY A 251 11.32 -13.01 -13.13
C GLY A 251 12.52 -12.24 -13.70
N GLY A 252 12.59 -10.94 -13.48
CA GLY A 252 13.71 -10.06 -13.89
C GLY A 252 13.62 -9.55 -15.32
N THR A 253 12.59 -9.90 -16.08
CA THR A 253 12.40 -9.47 -17.47
C THR A 253 11.53 -8.22 -17.58
N GLY A 254 10.72 -7.91 -16.57
CA GLY A 254 9.66 -6.90 -16.62
C GLY A 254 8.47 -7.34 -17.47
N LYS A 255 8.38 -8.63 -17.79
CA LYS A 255 7.27 -9.22 -18.55
C LYS A 255 6.79 -10.51 -17.91
N VAL A 256 5.47 -10.68 -17.89
CA VAL A 256 4.80 -11.95 -17.62
C VAL A 256 4.18 -12.39 -18.95
N GLY A 257 4.62 -13.53 -19.50
CA GLY A 257 4.29 -13.86 -20.88
C GLY A 257 4.82 -12.82 -21.86
N ASP A 258 3.96 -12.23 -22.67
CA ASP A 258 4.28 -11.13 -23.58
C ASP A 258 3.93 -9.75 -23.00
N THR A 259 3.17 -9.67 -21.89
CA THR A 259 2.71 -8.44 -21.25
C THR A 259 3.83 -7.74 -20.48
N LEU A 260 4.07 -6.46 -20.78
CA LEU A 260 4.98 -5.60 -20.02
C LEU A 260 4.27 -5.12 -18.74
N VAL A 261 4.93 -5.25 -17.57
CA VAL A 261 4.41 -4.79 -16.27
C VAL A 261 5.21 -3.60 -15.79
N THR A 262 4.52 -2.58 -15.29
CA THR A 262 5.13 -1.33 -14.81
C THR A 262 4.38 -0.78 -13.60
N SER A 263 5.09 -0.08 -12.70
CA SER A 263 4.55 0.62 -11.54
C SER A 263 5.51 1.74 -11.14
N THR A 264 5.07 2.72 -10.36
CA THR A 264 5.86 3.95 -10.08
C THR A 264 6.21 4.15 -8.61
N GLY A 265 5.93 3.18 -7.75
CA GLY A 265 6.04 3.34 -6.30
C GLY A 265 4.80 4.03 -5.74
N THR A 266 4.97 5.03 -4.92
CA THR A 266 3.88 5.76 -4.27
C THR A 266 4.19 7.25 -4.16
N LYS A 267 3.18 8.07 -3.82
CA LYS A 267 3.31 9.49 -3.48
C LYS A 267 3.99 10.34 -4.55
N LEU A 268 3.79 10.00 -5.83
CA LEU A 268 4.43 10.67 -6.96
C LEU A 268 5.96 10.79 -6.82
N GLU A 269 6.62 9.80 -6.24
CA GLU A 269 8.08 9.75 -6.21
C GLU A 269 8.65 9.62 -7.63
N SER A 270 7.93 8.94 -8.51
CA SER A 270 8.27 8.78 -9.92
C SER A 270 7.03 8.89 -10.82
N VAL A 271 7.24 9.20 -12.08
CA VAL A 271 6.26 9.07 -13.18
C VAL A 271 6.73 7.95 -14.08
N GLY A 272 5.82 7.05 -14.44
CA GLY A 272 6.10 6.01 -15.42
C GLY A 272 5.98 6.56 -16.85
N VAL A 273 6.82 6.04 -17.73
CA VAL A 273 6.86 6.39 -19.14
C VAL A 273 6.89 5.11 -19.95
N VAL A 274 5.78 4.76 -20.58
CA VAL A 274 5.72 3.69 -21.56
C VAL A 274 5.77 4.34 -22.93
N THR A 275 6.70 3.89 -23.78
CA THR A 275 6.82 4.35 -25.16
C THR A 275 6.51 3.21 -26.10
N ILE A 276 5.62 3.44 -27.04
CA ILE A 276 5.35 2.59 -28.17
C ILE A 276 5.92 3.33 -29.38
N ASP A 277 7.08 2.90 -29.82
CA ASP A 277 7.79 3.52 -30.96
C ASP A 277 7.01 3.27 -32.26
N ALA A 278 7.23 4.10 -33.27
CA ALA A 278 6.59 4.00 -34.57
C ALA A 278 6.79 2.64 -35.28
N ASP A 279 7.74 1.80 -34.83
CA ASP A 279 7.93 0.42 -35.29
C ASP A 279 7.17 -0.63 -34.45
N GLY A 280 6.41 -0.21 -33.44
CA GLY A 280 5.63 -1.06 -32.53
C GLY A 280 6.41 -1.63 -31.34
N THR A 281 7.66 -1.18 -31.11
CA THR A 281 8.44 -1.63 -29.94
C THR A 281 7.93 -0.95 -28.67
N ILE A 282 7.56 -1.75 -27.64
CA ILE A 282 7.09 -1.24 -26.34
C ILE A 282 8.22 -1.27 -25.32
N THR A 283 8.48 -0.13 -24.69
CA THR A 283 9.48 0.02 -23.62
C THR A 283 8.90 0.75 -22.43
N THR A 284 9.46 0.55 -21.23
CA THR A 284 9.06 1.29 -20.01
C THR A 284 10.27 1.78 -19.22
N ALA A 285 10.12 2.94 -18.64
CA ALA A 285 11.05 3.55 -17.70
C ALA A 285 10.28 4.35 -16.64
N THR A 286 10.93 4.70 -15.54
CA THR A 286 10.41 5.66 -14.56
C THR A 286 11.31 6.88 -14.50
N THR A 287 10.71 8.05 -14.28
CA THR A 287 11.41 9.32 -14.08
C THR A 287 11.12 9.83 -12.68
N PRO A 288 12.12 9.97 -11.79
CA PRO A 288 11.91 10.56 -10.49
C PRO A 288 11.33 11.98 -10.60
N VAL A 289 10.23 12.25 -9.90
CA VAL A 289 9.59 13.59 -9.92
C VAL A 289 10.52 14.66 -9.35
N ALA A 290 11.42 14.29 -8.44
CA ALA A 290 12.45 15.18 -7.91
C ALA A 290 13.38 15.73 -9.00
N ASP A 291 13.67 14.96 -10.05
CA ASP A 291 14.56 15.34 -11.13
C ASP A 291 13.89 16.25 -12.18
N LEU A 292 12.55 16.31 -12.18
CA LEU A 292 11.78 17.19 -13.05
C LEU A 292 11.85 18.64 -12.57
N THR A 293 12.29 19.56 -13.43
CA THR A 293 12.47 20.97 -13.10
C THR A 293 11.38 21.87 -13.68
N ALA A 294 10.73 21.44 -14.78
CA ALA A 294 9.61 22.15 -15.36
C ALA A 294 8.33 21.90 -14.54
N THR A 295 7.46 22.88 -14.47
CA THR A 295 6.16 22.82 -13.80
C THR A 295 5.12 23.56 -14.61
N ASP A 296 3.92 23.01 -14.73
CA ASP A 296 2.77 23.76 -15.20
C ASP A 296 2.39 24.84 -14.16
N ALA A 297 2.16 26.07 -14.62
CA ALA A 297 1.98 27.21 -13.72
C ALA A 297 0.60 27.23 -13.05
N ASP A 298 -0.44 26.79 -13.73
CA ASP A 298 -1.82 26.81 -13.23
C ASP A 298 -2.02 25.69 -12.21
N VAL A 299 -1.53 24.48 -12.50
CA VAL A 299 -1.52 23.32 -11.58
C VAL A 299 -0.71 23.65 -10.33
N ALA A 300 0.50 24.22 -10.50
CA ALA A 300 1.37 24.62 -9.38
C ALA A 300 0.70 25.66 -8.47
N ALA A 301 0.06 26.67 -9.05
CA ALA A 301 -0.62 27.71 -8.29
C ALA A 301 -1.81 27.13 -7.50
N ARG A 302 -2.56 26.20 -8.10
CA ARG A 302 -3.70 25.57 -7.41
C ARG A 302 -3.25 24.66 -6.29
N ALA A 303 -2.27 23.79 -6.53
CA ALA A 303 -1.69 22.91 -5.51
C ALA A 303 -1.12 23.73 -4.33
N ALA A 304 -0.37 24.80 -4.61
CA ALA A 304 0.15 25.69 -3.57
C ALA A 304 -0.96 26.37 -2.74
N LYS A 305 -2.09 26.71 -3.36
CA LYS A 305 -3.23 27.28 -2.65
C LYS A 305 -3.88 26.26 -1.72
N ILE A 306 -4.12 25.03 -2.19
CA ILE A 306 -4.63 23.93 -1.36
C ILE A 306 -3.69 23.70 -0.17
N GLN A 307 -2.39 23.57 -0.42
CA GLN A 307 -1.38 23.39 0.61
C GLN A 307 -1.42 24.50 1.68
N ALA A 308 -1.54 25.77 1.24
CA ALA A 308 -1.59 26.89 2.17
C ALA A 308 -2.89 26.93 3.01
N GLU A 309 -4.00 26.45 2.48
CA GLU A 309 -5.26 26.31 3.21
C GLU A 309 -5.13 25.22 4.29
N ILE A 310 -4.56 24.07 3.97
CA ILE A 310 -4.29 22.98 4.90
C ILE A 310 -3.25 23.41 5.96
N ASP A 311 -2.14 24.03 5.56
CA ASP A 311 -1.12 24.48 6.52
C ASP A 311 -1.66 25.50 7.53
N LYS A 312 -2.62 26.34 7.11
CA LYS A 312 -3.28 27.29 8.01
C LYS A 312 -4.18 26.60 9.01
N GLU A 313 -4.88 25.54 8.64
CA GLU A 313 -5.82 24.82 9.49
C GLU A 313 -5.12 23.76 10.34
N TYR A 314 -4.26 22.98 9.74
CA TYR A 314 -3.63 21.80 10.35
C TYR A 314 -2.16 22.00 10.75
N GLY A 315 -1.48 23.05 10.29
CA GLY A 315 -0.06 23.32 10.58
C GLY A 315 0.21 23.85 12.00
N THR A 316 -0.79 23.88 12.89
CA THR A 316 -0.60 24.32 14.27
C THR A 316 0.17 23.28 15.07
N VAL A 317 1.35 23.67 15.60
CA VAL A 317 2.12 22.83 16.53
C VAL A 317 1.35 22.75 17.86
N PHE A 318 1.05 21.54 18.31
CA PHE A 318 0.37 21.30 19.59
C PHE A 318 1.24 20.52 20.58
N ALA A 319 2.27 19.81 20.09
CA ALA A 319 3.14 18.98 20.89
C ALA A 319 4.55 18.86 20.24
N LYS A 320 5.40 18.04 20.84
CA LYS A 320 6.71 17.68 20.28
C LYS A 320 7.06 16.22 20.60
N THR A 321 7.97 15.65 19.81
CA THR A 321 8.60 14.36 20.10
C THR A 321 10.12 14.50 20.18
N GLU A 322 10.73 13.83 21.16
CA GLU A 322 12.17 13.77 21.34
C GLU A 322 12.82 12.73 20.41
N VAL A 323 12.02 11.82 19.87
CA VAL A 323 12.45 10.69 19.03
C VAL A 323 11.67 10.64 17.72
N ALA A 324 12.22 9.99 16.72
CA ALA A 324 11.45 9.63 15.54
C ALA A 324 10.47 8.51 15.88
N LEU A 325 9.22 8.65 15.44
CA LEU A 325 8.17 7.66 15.57
C LEU A 325 8.01 6.92 14.25
N ASN A 326 8.26 5.61 14.25
CA ASN A 326 8.30 4.79 13.05
C ASN A 326 6.90 4.42 12.56
N GLY A 327 6.51 4.94 11.41
CA GLY A 327 5.28 4.60 10.69
C GLY A 327 5.54 4.00 9.31
N GLU A 328 6.77 3.50 9.06
CA GLU A 328 7.12 2.84 7.81
C GLU A 328 6.33 1.54 7.63
N LYS A 329 6.09 1.17 6.36
CA LYS A 329 5.40 -0.07 6.00
C LYS A 329 6.26 -1.29 6.36
N GLU A 330 7.53 -1.30 5.89
CA GLU A 330 8.45 -2.43 5.99
C GLU A 330 9.93 -1.97 5.89
N PRO A 331 10.80 -2.30 6.88
CA PRO A 331 10.43 -2.86 8.20
C PRO A 331 9.63 -1.84 9.01
N GLY A 332 8.56 -2.27 9.66
CA GLY A 332 7.71 -1.37 10.43
C GLY A 332 6.32 -1.91 10.72
N ASN A 333 5.32 -1.04 10.73
CA ASN A 333 3.96 -1.31 11.22
C ASN A 333 3.28 -2.56 10.66
N ARG A 334 3.70 -3.06 9.49
CA ARG A 334 3.08 -4.22 8.83
C ARG A 334 3.90 -5.50 8.96
N THR A 335 5.02 -5.45 9.68
CA THR A 335 5.94 -6.58 9.83
C THR A 335 6.43 -6.80 11.25
N GLU A 336 6.40 -5.76 12.09
CA GLU A 336 6.95 -5.77 13.44
C GLU A 336 6.28 -4.70 14.32
N GLU A 337 6.55 -4.73 15.64
CA GLU A 337 6.16 -3.68 16.58
C GLU A 337 6.88 -2.38 16.29
N THR A 338 6.17 -1.25 16.40
CA THR A 338 6.77 0.08 16.27
C THR A 338 6.41 0.97 17.43
N ASN A 339 7.32 1.90 17.78
CA ASN A 339 7.06 2.88 18.83
C ASN A 339 5.88 3.82 18.52
N LEU A 340 5.57 4.04 17.23
CA LEU A 340 4.35 4.78 16.84
C LEU A 340 3.10 3.93 17.02
N GLY A 341 3.18 2.63 16.71
CA GLY A 341 2.10 1.67 16.98
C GLY A 341 1.79 1.59 18.48
N ASP A 342 2.83 1.54 19.32
CA ASP A 342 2.69 1.57 20.78
C ASP A 342 1.98 2.84 21.26
N LEU A 343 2.44 4.02 20.80
CA LEU A 343 1.86 5.31 21.14
C LEU A 343 0.36 5.37 20.80
N ILE A 344 -0.01 4.90 19.60
CA ILE A 344 -1.40 4.90 19.14
C ILE A 344 -2.23 3.96 20.00
N CYS A 345 -1.78 2.72 20.24
CA CYS A 345 -2.53 1.76 21.04
C CYS A 345 -2.66 2.18 22.52
N ASP A 346 -1.63 2.81 23.10
CA ASP A 346 -1.70 3.38 24.45
C ASP A 346 -2.73 4.52 24.50
N ALA A 347 -2.79 5.34 23.44
CA ALA A 347 -3.80 6.38 23.33
C ALA A 347 -5.23 5.83 23.23
N LEU A 348 -5.45 4.70 22.53
CA LEU A 348 -6.76 4.06 22.45
C LEU A 348 -7.23 3.52 23.82
N VAL A 349 -6.32 2.89 24.59
CA VAL A 349 -6.60 2.45 25.97
C VAL A 349 -7.01 3.66 26.81
N TRP A 350 -6.17 4.70 26.83
CA TRP A 350 -6.42 5.93 27.59
C TRP A 350 -7.73 6.62 27.15
N GLY A 351 -8.00 6.68 25.85
CA GLY A 351 -9.22 7.28 25.31
C GLY A 351 -10.49 6.56 25.76
N ALA A 352 -10.48 5.22 25.76
CA ALA A 352 -11.58 4.40 26.24
C ALA A 352 -11.81 4.61 27.76
N GLU A 353 -10.74 4.58 28.54
CA GLU A 353 -10.80 4.77 30.00
C GLU A 353 -11.28 6.18 30.39
N ARG A 354 -10.86 7.20 29.67
CA ARG A 354 -11.34 8.58 29.84
C ARG A 354 -12.85 8.70 29.71
N GLU A 355 -13.44 7.93 28.80
CA GLU A 355 -14.90 7.86 28.60
C GLU A 355 -15.60 6.89 29.58
N GLY A 356 -14.86 6.32 30.51
CA GLY A 356 -15.38 5.42 31.55
C GLY A 356 -15.57 3.97 31.10
N THR A 357 -14.94 3.57 30.00
CA THR A 357 -14.92 2.19 29.52
C THR A 357 -13.59 1.54 29.91
N GLU A 358 -13.63 0.62 30.87
CA GLU A 358 -12.45 -0.20 31.21
C GLU A 358 -12.18 -1.19 30.07
N VAL A 359 -10.93 -1.26 29.61
CA VAL A 359 -10.45 -2.16 28.57
C VAL A 359 -9.26 -2.97 29.06
N ASP A 360 -9.15 -4.21 28.62
CA ASP A 360 -8.02 -5.09 28.95
C ASP A 360 -6.82 -4.80 28.04
N ALA A 361 -7.08 -4.35 26.81
CA ALA A 361 -6.06 -4.11 25.81
C ALA A 361 -6.57 -3.22 24.65
N ALA A 362 -5.65 -2.82 23.77
CA ALA A 362 -5.97 -2.23 22.48
C ALA A 362 -5.25 -2.96 21.34
N VAL A 363 -5.90 -2.97 20.18
CA VAL A 363 -5.34 -3.49 18.92
C VAL A 363 -5.67 -2.52 17.79
N THR A 364 -4.68 -2.11 17.00
CA THR A 364 -4.91 -1.41 15.73
C THR A 364 -4.14 -2.09 14.60
N ASN A 365 -4.63 -2.00 13.36
CA ASN A 365 -3.96 -2.59 12.21
C ASN A 365 -2.82 -1.69 11.70
N GLY A 366 -1.69 -2.29 11.35
CA GLY A 366 -0.53 -1.57 10.82
C GLY A 366 -0.83 -0.84 9.51
N GLY A 367 -1.78 -1.34 8.72
CA GLY A 367 -2.29 -0.67 7.52
C GLY A 367 -2.97 0.67 7.78
N GLY A 368 -3.50 0.87 9.00
CA GLY A 368 -4.10 2.13 9.44
C GLY A 368 -3.08 3.24 9.74
N ILE A 369 -1.79 2.92 9.89
CA ILE A 369 -0.70 3.85 10.21
C ILE A 369 0.09 4.16 8.95
N ARG A 370 0.00 5.39 8.43
CA ARG A 370 0.38 5.71 7.04
C ARG A 370 1.65 6.55 6.88
N ALA A 371 2.22 7.06 7.97
CA ALA A 371 3.43 7.89 7.91
C ALA A 371 4.20 7.84 9.23
N SER A 372 5.50 8.11 9.15
CA SER A 372 6.38 8.35 10.30
C SER A 372 6.30 9.81 10.75
N ILE A 373 6.62 10.08 12.03
CA ILE A 373 6.79 11.43 12.57
C ILE A 373 8.26 11.63 12.93
N ALA A 374 8.90 12.65 12.34
CA ALA A 374 10.29 12.99 12.69
C ALA A 374 10.38 13.58 14.10
N ALA A 375 11.55 13.44 14.75
CA ALA A 375 11.81 14.13 16.01
C ALA A 375 11.71 15.66 15.82
N GLY A 376 11.02 16.34 16.74
CA GLY A 376 10.75 17.77 16.68
C GLY A 376 9.32 18.15 17.06
N ASP A 377 8.82 19.22 16.46
CA ASP A 377 7.45 19.68 16.65
C ASP A 377 6.44 18.72 15.99
N ILE A 378 5.29 18.52 16.63
CA ILE A 378 4.16 17.75 16.10
C ILE A 378 3.00 18.71 15.82
N THR A 379 2.49 18.64 14.59
CA THR A 379 1.31 19.40 14.14
C THR A 379 0.08 18.50 14.02
N LYS A 380 -1.10 19.10 13.91
CA LYS A 380 -2.31 18.34 13.57
C LYS A 380 -2.17 17.63 12.22
N LYS A 381 -1.48 18.26 11.27
CA LYS A 381 -1.21 17.65 9.95
C LYS A 381 -0.45 16.34 10.08
N ASP A 382 0.57 16.28 10.95
CA ASP A 382 1.36 15.06 11.13
C ASP A 382 0.47 13.91 11.61
N ILE A 383 -0.41 14.16 12.61
CA ILE A 383 -1.32 13.12 13.11
C ILE A 383 -2.35 12.70 12.06
N ASN A 384 -2.95 13.66 11.33
CA ASN A 384 -3.90 13.31 10.27
C ASN A 384 -3.22 12.58 9.09
N THR A 385 -1.94 12.86 8.82
CA THR A 385 -1.17 12.11 7.81
C THR A 385 -0.86 10.68 8.27
N VAL A 386 -0.65 10.49 9.59
CA VAL A 386 -0.47 9.16 10.20
C VAL A 386 -1.79 8.36 10.20
N LEU A 387 -2.91 9.00 10.52
CA LEU A 387 -4.25 8.38 10.68
C LEU A 387 -5.27 9.07 9.74
N PRO A 388 -5.17 8.88 8.42
CA PRO A 388 -5.92 9.68 7.45
C PRO A 388 -7.35 9.20 7.18
N PHE A 389 -7.78 8.06 7.76
CA PHE A 389 -9.04 7.39 7.40
C PHE A 389 -10.27 7.94 8.11
N GLY A 390 -10.09 8.80 9.13
CA GLY A 390 -11.19 9.29 9.96
C GLY A 390 -11.84 8.19 10.80
N ASN A 391 -11.12 7.10 11.06
CA ASN A 391 -11.58 6.02 11.90
C ASN A 391 -11.90 6.49 13.32
N THR A 392 -12.90 5.86 13.95
CA THR A 392 -13.32 6.14 15.32
C THR A 392 -12.91 5.04 16.28
N LEU A 393 -12.80 5.39 17.57
CA LEU A 393 -12.49 4.46 18.64
C LEU A 393 -13.71 3.58 18.94
N SER A 394 -13.56 2.28 18.74
CA SER A 394 -14.58 1.26 18.97
C SER A 394 -14.16 0.28 20.06
N ILE A 395 -15.15 -0.35 20.69
CA ILE A 395 -14.97 -1.35 21.74
C ILE A 395 -15.59 -2.67 21.30
N VAL A 396 -14.80 -3.75 21.36
CA VAL A 396 -15.28 -5.10 21.11
C VAL A 396 -15.04 -6.01 22.32
N LYS A 397 -15.95 -6.96 22.58
CA LYS A 397 -15.76 -8.02 23.57
C LYS A 397 -15.64 -9.36 22.88
N VAL A 398 -14.45 -9.92 22.93
CA VAL A 398 -14.09 -11.19 22.31
C VAL A 398 -13.66 -12.21 23.37
N THR A 399 -13.87 -13.48 23.09
CA THR A 399 -13.23 -14.56 23.87
C THR A 399 -11.73 -14.60 23.56
N GLY A 400 -10.94 -15.18 24.47
CA GLY A 400 -9.52 -15.37 24.20
C GLY A 400 -9.27 -16.23 22.96
N ALA A 401 -10.14 -17.19 22.67
CA ALA A 401 -10.05 -17.98 21.44
C ALA A 401 -10.28 -17.13 20.18
N GLU A 402 -11.24 -16.18 20.19
CA GLU A 402 -11.49 -15.24 19.08
C GLU A 402 -10.36 -14.23 18.93
N LEU A 403 -9.77 -13.75 20.04
CA LEU A 403 -8.59 -12.88 20.01
C LEU A 403 -7.39 -13.62 19.39
N LEU A 404 -7.17 -14.87 19.80
CA LEU A 404 -6.08 -15.70 19.27
C LEU A 404 -6.29 -16.02 17.77
N GLU A 405 -7.53 -16.27 17.36
CA GLU A 405 -7.89 -16.42 15.93
C GLU A 405 -7.56 -15.15 15.14
N ALA A 406 -7.94 -13.99 15.66
CA ALA A 406 -7.69 -12.72 14.99
C ALA A 406 -6.18 -12.45 14.81
N LEU A 407 -5.36 -12.68 15.84
CA LEU A 407 -3.90 -12.48 15.77
C LEU A 407 -3.23 -13.53 14.87
N GLU A 408 -3.68 -14.80 14.87
CA GLU A 408 -3.17 -15.83 13.96
C GLU A 408 -3.49 -15.46 12.50
N ALA A 409 -4.72 -15.01 12.22
CA ALA A 409 -5.15 -14.60 10.87
C ALA A 409 -4.41 -13.35 10.40
N SER A 410 -4.19 -12.35 11.28
CA SER A 410 -3.55 -11.08 10.91
C SER A 410 -2.03 -11.18 10.75
N THR A 411 -1.44 -12.32 11.06
CA THR A 411 -0.01 -12.57 10.90
C THR A 411 0.30 -13.74 9.96
N TYR A 412 -0.67 -14.18 9.15
CA TYR A 412 -0.58 -15.41 8.36
C TYR A 412 0.61 -15.44 7.39
N CYS A 413 1.02 -14.31 6.84
CA CYS A 413 2.14 -14.20 5.90
C CYS A 413 3.41 -13.56 6.51
N THR A 414 3.37 -13.18 7.82
CA THR A 414 4.57 -12.64 8.49
C THR A 414 5.75 -13.61 8.36
N PRO A 415 6.98 -13.17 8.05
CA PRO A 415 7.50 -11.80 8.12
C PRO A 415 7.20 -10.91 6.92
N THR A 416 6.48 -11.38 5.91
CA THR A 416 6.04 -10.53 4.80
C THR A 416 5.00 -9.52 5.29
N SER A 417 5.02 -8.33 4.71
CA SER A 417 4.13 -7.22 5.04
C SER A 417 2.66 -7.58 4.82
N ILE A 418 1.81 -7.21 5.79
CA ILE A 418 0.35 -7.33 5.72
C ILE A 418 -0.33 -6.14 6.38
N GLY A 419 -1.36 -5.58 5.74
CA GLY A 419 -2.13 -4.45 6.27
C GLY A 419 -2.77 -4.74 7.64
N GLY A 420 -3.23 -5.96 7.85
CA GLY A 420 -3.81 -6.43 9.09
C GLY A 420 -2.82 -6.66 10.25
N PHE A 421 -1.50 -6.57 10.06
CA PHE A 421 -0.52 -6.81 11.13
C PHE A 421 -0.87 -5.97 12.37
N PRO A 422 -0.99 -6.58 13.57
CA PRO A 422 -1.45 -5.88 14.75
C PRO A 422 -0.35 -5.01 15.37
N GLN A 423 -0.73 -3.80 15.78
CA GLN A 423 -0.02 -3.03 16.79
C GLN A 423 -0.88 -3.09 18.05
N VAL A 424 -0.29 -3.22 19.24
CA VAL A 424 -1.03 -3.56 20.46
C VAL A 424 -0.64 -2.74 21.69
N SER A 425 -1.57 -2.62 22.66
CA SER A 425 -1.30 -2.25 24.04
C SER A 425 -2.01 -3.20 24.98
N GLY A 426 -1.35 -3.61 26.07
CA GLY A 426 -1.91 -4.55 27.03
C GLY A 426 -1.91 -6.01 26.56
N ILE A 427 -1.31 -6.35 25.43
CA ILE A 427 -1.11 -7.73 24.96
C ILE A 427 0.38 -7.96 24.76
N GLU A 428 0.87 -9.11 25.22
CA GLU A 428 2.20 -9.61 24.86
C GLU A 428 2.03 -10.93 24.11
N PHE A 429 2.63 -11.03 22.90
CA PHE A 429 2.51 -12.23 22.08
C PHE A 429 3.70 -12.46 21.16
N THR A 430 3.90 -13.71 20.78
CA THR A 430 4.95 -14.17 19.86
C THR A 430 4.34 -14.74 18.59
N VAL A 431 4.92 -14.40 17.44
CA VAL A 431 4.63 -14.99 16.12
C VAL A 431 5.80 -15.86 15.68
N ASP A 432 5.65 -17.16 15.72
CA ASP A 432 6.64 -18.13 15.24
C ASP A 432 6.52 -18.33 13.72
N THR A 433 7.35 -17.62 12.96
CA THR A 433 7.33 -17.66 11.49
C THR A 433 7.98 -18.91 10.90
N THR A 434 8.61 -19.75 11.74
CA THR A 434 9.13 -21.06 11.31
C THR A 434 8.01 -22.07 11.05
N LYS A 435 6.81 -21.80 11.58
CA LYS A 435 5.62 -22.59 11.35
C LYS A 435 4.78 -22.04 10.21
N ALA A 436 4.19 -22.96 9.44
CA ALA A 436 3.27 -22.59 8.38
C ALA A 436 1.90 -22.22 8.96
N TYR A 437 1.24 -21.24 8.35
CA TYR A 437 -0.17 -20.94 8.62
C TYR A 437 -1.03 -22.14 8.19
N ASP A 438 -1.87 -22.65 9.10
CA ASP A 438 -2.82 -23.73 8.80
C ASP A 438 -4.14 -23.12 8.29
N GLN A 439 -4.19 -22.83 6.99
CA GLN A 439 -5.31 -22.16 6.35
C GLN A 439 -6.60 -22.98 6.47
N GLY A 440 -7.66 -22.34 6.94
CA GLY A 440 -9.00 -22.89 7.09
C GLY A 440 -9.96 -22.45 5.99
N GLU A 441 -11.21 -22.13 6.37
CA GLU A 441 -12.24 -21.65 5.46
C GLU A 441 -12.09 -20.15 5.18
N GLN A 442 -12.47 -19.74 3.97
CA GLN A 442 -12.50 -18.33 3.58
C GLN A 442 -13.54 -17.58 4.41
N TYR A 443 -13.19 -16.41 4.91
CA TYR A 443 -14.14 -15.55 5.59
C TYR A 443 -15.22 -15.05 4.62
N PRO A 444 -16.49 -15.02 5.05
CA PRO A 444 -17.59 -14.58 4.21
C PRO A 444 -17.39 -13.15 3.67
N GLY A 445 -17.42 -13.00 2.35
CA GLY A 445 -17.28 -11.69 1.69
C GLY A 445 -15.85 -11.11 1.72
N SER A 446 -14.86 -11.93 2.03
CA SER A 446 -13.46 -11.53 2.15
C SER A 446 -12.56 -12.31 1.20
N THR A 447 -11.38 -11.80 0.90
CA THR A 447 -10.30 -12.54 0.23
C THR A 447 -9.46 -13.34 1.22
N TYR A 448 -9.59 -13.09 2.53
CA TYR A 448 -8.83 -13.72 3.59
C TYR A 448 -9.47 -15.02 4.10
N TYR A 449 -8.66 -15.83 4.77
CA TYR A 449 -9.02 -17.14 5.29
C TYR A 449 -8.76 -17.19 6.79
N GLY A 450 -9.70 -17.72 7.55
CA GLY A 450 -9.48 -18.01 8.96
C GLY A 450 -8.50 -19.18 9.17
N PRO A 451 -7.87 -19.29 10.36
CA PRO A 451 -7.03 -20.43 10.67
C PRO A 451 -7.88 -21.68 10.90
N LYS A 452 -7.44 -22.82 10.37
CA LYS A 452 -8.01 -24.12 10.71
C LYS A 452 -7.55 -24.57 12.09
N SER A 453 -6.33 -24.22 12.46
CA SER A 453 -5.76 -24.42 13.79
C SER A 453 -4.70 -23.35 14.07
N ILE A 454 -4.56 -22.99 15.32
CA ILE A 454 -3.52 -22.06 15.77
C ILE A 454 -2.16 -22.76 15.75
N GLN A 455 -1.22 -22.21 15.03
CA GLN A 455 0.12 -22.77 14.85
C GLN A 455 1.22 -21.78 15.20
N ARG A 456 1.05 -20.49 14.86
CA ARG A 456 2.10 -19.49 14.82
C ARG A 456 2.07 -18.54 16.02
N VAL A 457 0.86 -18.15 16.46
CA VAL A 457 0.70 -17.17 17.53
C VAL A 457 0.61 -17.84 18.89
N THR A 458 1.37 -17.30 19.83
CA THR A 458 1.26 -17.59 21.26
C THR A 458 1.03 -16.25 21.97
N ILE A 459 -0.11 -16.10 22.66
CA ILE A 459 -0.36 -14.94 23.53
C ILE A 459 0.13 -15.31 24.93
N GLU A 460 1.02 -14.51 25.49
CA GLU A 460 1.58 -14.69 26.84
C GLU A 460 0.69 -14.02 27.89
N THR A 461 0.35 -12.73 27.68
CA THR A 461 -0.44 -11.94 28.63
C THR A 461 -1.48 -11.08 27.93
N VAL A 462 -2.60 -10.82 28.63
CA VAL A 462 -3.58 -9.78 28.28
C VAL A 462 -3.95 -9.00 29.54
N GLY A 463 -3.89 -7.67 29.49
CA GLY A 463 -4.10 -6.82 30.66
C GLY A 463 -3.08 -7.05 31.79
N GLY A 464 -1.88 -7.55 31.45
CA GLY A 464 -0.83 -7.90 32.42
C GLY A 464 -1.04 -9.23 33.14
N GLU A 465 -2.12 -9.96 32.85
CA GLU A 465 -2.42 -11.27 33.43
C GLU A 465 -2.16 -12.39 32.41
N PRO A 466 -1.81 -13.62 32.83
CA PRO A 466 -1.60 -14.74 31.91
C PRO A 466 -2.82 -14.99 31.04
N PHE A 467 -2.59 -15.22 29.74
CA PHE A 467 -3.65 -15.43 28.76
C PHE A 467 -4.53 -16.66 29.09
N ASP A 468 -5.84 -16.51 28.97
CA ASP A 468 -6.82 -17.60 29.05
C ASP A 468 -7.75 -17.57 27.81
N ALA A 469 -7.67 -18.59 26.98
CA ALA A 469 -8.51 -18.74 25.80
C ALA A 469 -10.03 -18.78 26.07
N ASN A 470 -10.43 -19.07 27.31
CA ASN A 470 -11.83 -19.12 27.72
C ASN A 470 -12.31 -17.83 28.41
N ALA A 471 -11.41 -16.92 28.74
CA ALA A 471 -11.77 -15.60 29.27
C ALA A 471 -12.43 -14.74 28.19
N THR A 472 -13.10 -13.67 28.61
CA THR A 472 -13.60 -12.62 27.71
C THR A 472 -12.79 -11.37 27.96
N TYR A 473 -12.26 -10.80 26.90
CA TYR A 473 -11.48 -9.57 26.93
C TYR A 473 -12.23 -8.41 26.28
N THR A 474 -12.09 -7.24 26.84
CA THR A 474 -12.61 -5.99 26.30
C THR A 474 -11.46 -5.29 25.59
N ILE A 475 -11.55 -5.15 24.27
CA ILE A 475 -10.50 -4.62 23.40
C ILE A 475 -10.95 -3.27 22.83
N ALA A 476 -10.11 -2.25 22.97
CA ALA A 476 -10.21 -1.01 22.23
C ALA A 476 -9.60 -1.21 20.82
N THR A 477 -10.29 -0.74 19.81
CA THR A 477 -9.85 -0.88 18.40
C THR A 477 -10.45 0.25 17.56
N ASN A 478 -10.19 0.26 16.27
CA ASN A 478 -10.87 1.18 15.35
C ASN A 478 -12.18 0.57 14.80
N ASP A 479 -13.08 1.43 14.34
CA ASP A 479 -14.38 1.06 13.78
C ASP A 479 -14.25 0.15 12.54
N PHE A 480 -13.21 0.36 11.71
CA PHE A 480 -12.90 -0.49 10.56
C PHE A 480 -12.62 -1.95 10.98
N MET A 481 -11.74 -2.16 11.96
CA MET A 481 -11.46 -3.51 12.48
C MET A 481 -12.63 -4.09 13.24
N ALA A 482 -13.36 -3.27 14.01
CA ALA A 482 -14.58 -3.66 14.69
C ALA A 482 -15.67 -4.13 13.71
N ALA A 483 -15.68 -3.60 12.49
CA ALA A 483 -16.57 -4.03 11.40
C ALA A 483 -16.05 -5.27 10.63
N GLY A 484 -14.86 -5.79 10.97
CA GLY A 484 -14.25 -6.98 10.34
C GLY A 484 -13.31 -6.66 9.18
N GLY A 485 -12.82 -5.43 9.11
CA GLY A 485 -11.82 -5.00 8.13
C GLY A 485 -10.52 -5.80 8.23
N ASP A 486 -9.76 -5.84 7.17
CA ASP A 486 -8.59 -6.70 7.02
C ASP A 486 -8.95 -8.17 7.38
N THR A 487 -8.21 -8.78 8.29
CA THR A 487 -8.39 -10.16 8.74
C THR A 487 -9.20 -10.31 10.04
N TYR A 488 -9.79 -9.21 10.56
CA TYR A 488 -10.43 -9.16 11.89
C TYR A 488 -11.90 -9.59 11.89
N TYR A 489 -12.23 -10.62 11.13
CA TYR A 489 -13.60 -11.18 11.06
C TYR A 489 -14.15 -11.55 12.45
N ALA A 490 -13.31 -12.05 13.35
CA ALA A 490 -13.70 -12.38 14.72
C ALA A 490 -14.21 -11.15 15.50
N PHE A 491 -13.69 -9.95 15.23
CA PHE A 491 -14.15 -8.71 15.88
C PHE A 491 -15.55 -8.30 15.40
N ALA A 492 -15.87 -8.48 14.11
CA ALA A 492 -17.23 -8.23 13.61
C ALA A 492 -18.26 -9.19 14.24
N ALA A 493 -17.85 -10.41 14.57
CA ALA A 493 -18.69 -11.41 15.24
C ALA A 493 -18.74 -11.26 16.76
N ALA A 494 -18.03 -10.29 17.34
CA ALA A 494 -17.92 -10.09 18.78
C ALA A 494 -19.27 -9.94 19.47
N SER A 495 -19.37 -10.46 20.70
CA SER A 495 -20.62 -10.44 21.48
C SER A 495 -21.06 -9.04 21.89
N VAL A 496 -20.13 -8.10 21.98
CA VAL A 496 -20.34 -6.67 22.17
C VAL A 496 -19.45 -5.93 21.20
N ASN A 497 -20.04 -5.03 20.43
CA ASN A 497 -19.35 -4.21 19.44
C ASN A 497 -20.08 -2.87 19.38
N TYR A 498 -19.41 -1.79 19.75
CA TYR A 498 -19.97 -0.45 19.67
C TYR A 498 -18.87 0.60 19.49
N ASP A 499 -19.22 1.66 18.77
CA ASP A 499 -18.40 2.82 18.52
C ASP A 499 -18.60 3.86 19.63
N LEU A 500 -17.50 4.44 20.14
CA LEU A 500 -17.54 5.56 21.09
C LEU A 500 -17.76 6.91 20.40
N GLY A 501 -17.64 6.98 19.07
CA GLY A 501 -17.80 8.20 18.28
C GLY A 501 -16.66 9.20 18.46
N LEU A 502 -15.51 8.76 18.97
CA LEU A 502 -14.30 9.57 19.12
C LEU A 502 -13.38 9.32 17.94
N SER A 503 -12.97 10.36 17.24
CA SER A 503 -11.99 10.23 16.16
C SER A 503 -10.62 9.77 16.70
N MET A 504 -10.00 8.77 16.09
CA MET A 504 -8.72 8.22 16.55
C MET A 504 -7.60 9.26 16.55
N ASP A 505 -7.55 10.11 15.56
CA ASP A 505 -6.54 11.17 15.46
C ASP A 505 -6.70 12.19 16.61
N GLU A 506 -7.95 12.56 16.96
CA GLU A 506 -8.22 13.41 18.12
C GLU A 506 -7.84 12.71 19.43
N VAL A 507 -8.14 11.42 19.58
CA VAL A 507 -7.76 10.63 20.77
C VAL A 507 -6.23 10.62 20.95
N VAL A 508 -5.48 10.42 19.86
CA VAL A 508 -4.00 10.46 19.90
C VAL A 508 -3.49 11.87 20.23
N MET A 509 -4.06 12.92 19.64
CA MET A 509 -3.69 14.31 19.96
C MET A 509 -3.98 14.66 21.44
N ASP A 510 -5.14 14.26 21.95
CA ASP A 510 -5.53 14.47 23.34
C ASP A 510 -4.61 13.68 24.29
N TYR A 511 -4.29 12.42 23.99
CA TYR A 511 -3.34 11.62 24.77
C TYR A 511 -1.98 12.29 24.88
N ILE A 512 -1.42 12.73 23.75
CA ILE A 512 -0.12 13.43 23.73
C ILE A 512 -0.22 14.72 24.57
N THR A 513 -1.32 15.47 24.45
CA THR A 513 -1.50 16.76 25.14
C THR A 513 -1.77 16.57 26.63
N ASP A 514 -2.74 15.73 26.97
CA ASP A 514 -3.30 15.63 28.30
C ASP A 514 -2.58 14.61 29.18
N GLU A 515 -2.15 13.45 28.63
CA GLU A 515 -1.42 12.43 29.41
C GLU A 515 0.09 12.68 29.35
N LEU A 516 0.65 12.82 28.15
CA LEU A 516 2.10 13.03 27.96
C LEU A 516 2.54 14.49 28.15
N LYS A 517 1.62 15.40 28.53
CA LYS A 517 1.90 16.82 28.79
C LYS A 517 2.55 17.54 27.60
N GLY A 518 2.18 17.18 26.38
CA GLY A 518 2.65 17.78 25.14
C GLY A 518 4.05 17.32 24.73
N THR A 519 4.58 16.23 25.27
CA THR A 519 5.92 15.74 24.90
C THR A 519 5.96 14.21 24.86
N VAL A 520 6.24 13.65 23.68
CA VAL A 520 6.58 12.24 23.52
C VAL A 520 8.09 12.10 23.82
N THR A 521 8.41 11.46 24.95
CA THR A 521 9.80 11.40 25.45
C THR A 521 10.54 10.17 24.92
N GLU A 522 11.89 10.27 24.87
CA GLU A 522 12.77 9.13 24.56
C GLU A 522 12.62 7.99 25.58
N GLU A 523 12.36 8.32 26.85
CA GLU A 523 12.17 7.31 27.92
C GLU A 523 10.93 6.44 27.67
N ALA A 524 9.84 7.04 27.17
CA ALA A 524 8.57 6.34 26.96
C ALA A 524 8.51 5.62 25.60
N TYR A 525 8.99 6.27 24.53
CA TYR A 525 8.78 5.80 23.14
C TYR A 525 10.08 5.81 22.29
N GLY A 526 11.26 5.77 22.93
CA GLY A 526 12.54 5.73 22.20
C GLY A 526 12.78 4.41 21.46
N GLN A 527 12.15 3.34 21.92
CA GLN A 527 12.19 2.00 21.33
C GLN A 527 10.79 1.38 21.44
N PRO A 528 10.44 0.39 20.60
CA PRO A 528 9.25 -0.44 20.81
C PRO A 528 9.24 -1.07 22.21
N ALA A 529 8.05 -1.25 22.77
CA ALA A 529 7.88 -1.69 24.17
C ALA A 529 8.19 -3.20 24.38
N GLY A 530 8.31 -3.98 23.30
CA GLY A 530 8.58 -5.40 23.34
C GLY A 530 7.32 -6.26 23.55
N ARG A 531 6.18 -5.76 23.09
CA ARG A 531 4.86 -6.41 23.19
C ARG A 531 4.69 -7.51 22.14
N ILE A 532 5.37 -7.37 21.01
CA ILE A 532 5.27 -8.25 19.85
C ILE A 532 6.66 -8.83 19.53
N THR A 533 6.78 -10.14 19.62
CA THR A 533 7.99 -10.85 19.18
C THR A 533 7.71 -11.58 17.87
N VAL A 534 8.47 -11.27 16.83
CA VAL A 534 8.45 -12.02 15.55
C VAL A 534 9.65 -12.94 15.52
N ASP A 535 9.41 -14.20 15.88
CA ASP A 535 10.45 -15.24 15.88
C ASP A 535 10.63 -15.79 14.45
N GLN A 536 11.79 -15.53 13.87
CA GLN A 536 12.16 -16.02 12.53
C GLN A 536 13.05 -17.27 12.61
N GLY A 537 13.30 -17.77 13.80
CA GLY A 537 14.24 -18.86 14.05
C GLY A 537 15.68 -18.49 13.70
N LEU A 538 16.54 -19.48 13.75
CA LEU A 538 17.95 -19.27 13.43
C LEU A 538 18.19 -19.17 11.91
N ALA A 539 18.85 -18.12 11.48
CA ALA A 539 19.31 -17.94 10.09
C ALA A 539 20.41 -18.97 9.68
N PHE A 540 20.88 -19.81 10.61
CA PHE A 540 22.00 -20.71 10.39
C PHE A 540 21.57 -22.04 9.78
N THR A 541 21.92 -22.27 8.52
CA THR A 541 21.57 -23.50 7.77
C THR A 541 22.27 -24.77 8.30
N ASP A 542 23.30 -24.63 9.13
CA ASP A 542 24.09 -25.71 9.73
C ASP A 542 23.67 -26.03 11.18
N VAL A 543 22.62 -25.41 11.70
CA VAL A 543 21.98 -25.70 12.98
C VAL A 543 20.56 -26.19 12.71
N ALA A 544 20.38 -27.51 12.84
CA ALA A 544 19.05 -28.07 12.62
C ALA A 544 18.11 -27.70 13.79
N ALA A 545 16.84 -27.41 13.53
CA ALA A 545 15.84 -27.14 14.57
C ALA A 545 15.68 -28.29 15.60
N THR A 546 16.05 -29.50 15.20
CA THR A 546 16.09 -30.66 16.11
C THR A 546 17.39 -30.77 16.91
N SER A 547 18.33 -29.86 16.77
CA SER A 547 19.57 -29.84 17.54
C SER A 547 19.27 -29.60 19.02
N PRO A 548 19.88 -30.38 19.93
CA PRO A 548 19.73 -30.13 21.37
C PRO A 548 20.37 -28.80 21.84
N TYR A 549 21.01 -28.11 20.94
CA TYR A 549 21.64 -26.78 21.18
C TYR A 549 20.90 -25.65 20.48
N TYR A 550 19.81 -25.94 19.79
CA TYR A 550 19.09 -24.95 18.98
C TYR A 550 18.67 -23.74 19.83
N ASP A 551 17.88 -23.97 20.87
CA ASP A 551 17.37 -22.92 21.78
C ASP A 551 18.50 -22.12 22.45
N GLY A 552 19.61 -22.78 22.81
CA GLY A 552 20.77 -22.10 23.41
C GLY A 552 21.57 -21.25 22.41
N ILE A 553 21.60 -21.64 21.14
CA ILE A 553 22.24 -20.87 20.08
C ILE A 553 21.34 -19.69 19.70
N GLU A 554 20.04 -19.92 19.58
CA GLU A 554 19.03 -18.92 19.32
C GLU A 554 19.07 -17.83 20.40
N TRP A 555 18.94 -18.19 21.68
CA TRP A 555 19.10 -17.25 22.77
C TRP A 555 20.41 -16.46 22.71
N ALA A 556 21.53 -17.08 22.36
CA ALA A 556 22.83 -16.40 22.30
C ALA A 556 22.94 -15.44 21.09
N VAL A 557 22.17 -15.67 20.03
CA VAL A 557 22.05 -14.76 18.88
C VAL A 557 21.17 -13.57 19.26
N ASP A 558 20.02 -13.80 19.85
CA ASP A 558 19.06 -12.78 20.28
C ASP A 558 19.66 -11.82 21.31
N GLU A 559 20.45 -12.35 22.27
CA GLU A 559 21.20 -11.57 23.25
C GLU A 559 22.48 -10.91 22.67
N GLY A 560 22.69 -11.03 21.35
CA GLY A 560 23.88 -10.45 20.69
C GLY A 560 25.22 -11.03 21.15
N ILE A 561 25.21 -12.20 21.80
CA ILE A 561 26.44 -12.87 22.29
C ILE A 561 27.22 -13.46 21.13
N THR A 562 26.54 -13.87 20.06
CA THR A 562 27.16 -14.43 18.85
C THR A 562 26.36 -14.08 17.60
N ASN A 563 27.07 -13.90 16.47
CA ASN A 563 26.46 -13.71 15.15
C ASN A 563 26.85 -14.88 14.21
N GLY A 564 27.25 -16.02 14.76
CA GLY A 564 27.75 -17.14 13.99
C GLY A 564 29.16 -16.93 13.39
N THR A 565 29.56 -17.85 12.52
CA THR A 565 30.83 -17.75 11.77
C THR A 565 30.67 -17.03 10.42
N THR A 566 29.46 -17.05 9.89
CA THR A 566 29.00 -16.24 8.75
C THR A 566 27.54 -15.85 8.98
N ALA A 567 26.94 -15.05 8.14
CA ALA A 567 25.52 -14.70 8.22
C ALA A 567 24.57 -15.91 8.17
N THR A 568 24.99 -17.03 7.61
CA THR A 568 24.17 -18.24 7.42
C THR A 568 24.77 -19.51 8.03
N THR A 569 25.86 -19.40 8.79
CA THR A 569 26.49 -20.57 9.44
C THR A 569 26.94 -20.24 10.86
N PHE A 570 26.60 -21.08 11.81
CA PHE A 570 27.06 -21.02 13.20
C PHE A 570 28.37 -21.79 13.39
N SER A 571 28.55 -22.90 12.69
CA SER A 571 29.66 -23.85 12.79
C SER A 571 29.73 -24.56 14.16
N PRO A 572 28.64 -25.20 14.63
CA PRO A 572 28.50 -25.68 16.01
C PRO A 572 29.54 -26.75 16.40
N TYR A 573 30.22 -27.36 15.43
CA TYR A 573 31.23 -28.39 15.63
C TYR A 573 32.68 -27.92 15.39
N GLN A 574 32.88 -26.65 15.10
CA GLN A 574 34.23 -26.08 14.98
C GLN A 574 34.88 -25.86 16.35
N HIS A 575 36.15 -26.21 16.47
CA HIS A 575 36.89 -25.92 17.68
C HIS A 575 37.10 -24.41 17.83
N CYS A 576 36.75 -23.85 18.99
CA CYS A 576 37.08 -22.49 19.35
C CYS A 576 38.59 -22.28 19.28
N THR A 577 39.07 -21.45 18.41
CA THR A 577 40.44 -20.97 18.44
C THR A 577 40.48 -19.78 19.42
N ARG A 578 41.46 -19.81 20.36
CA ARG A 578 41.73 -18.74 21.32
C ARG A 578 42.22 -17.49 20.58
#